data_d2aa1721a44de7aa11be4d27fb7b912d
#
_entry.id   d2aa1721a44de7aa11be4d27fb7b912d
#
_cell.length_a   1.000
_cell.length_b   1.000
_cell.length_c   1.000
_cell.angle_alpha   90.00
_cell.angle_beta   90.00
_cell.angle_gamma   90.00
#
_symmetry.space_group_name_H-M   'P 1'
#
loop_
_entity.id
_entity.type
_entity.pdbx_description
1 polymer ?
#
loop_
_entity_poly.entity_id
_entity_poly.type
_entity_poly.pdbx_seq_one_letter_code
_entity_poly.pdbx_strand_id
1 'polypeptide(L)'
;MSDDIEKTHLTPGRIRFCPLCGQGLERRAVPPDGRPEMVCTGCDFIYYLSPKVVAGTIPAEDGRILLTRRAIHPSHGKWTFPGGYVDWGEPVDVAAIRETYEETGLRVELGGLIGVYSYPGAPVAVVVYRARVLGGTITVCDECDQVEWVAPDAIPWADLAFPSTTAALRDFLAGR
;
A
#
# COMPACT_ATOMS: atom_id res chain seq x y z
N MET A 1 1.44 8.81 -14.66
CA MET A 1 1.55 7.64 -13.75
C MET A 1 2.92 6.97 -13.78
N SER A 2 3.71 7.00 -14.90
CA SER A 2 5.08 6.44 -14.95
C SER A 2 6.12 7.26 -14.17
N ASP A 3 6.10 8.58 -14.26
CA ASP A 3 7.14 9.46 -13.67
C ASP A 3 7.13 9.47 -12.13
N ASP A 4 5.97 9.33 -11.49
CA ASP A 4 5.87 9.32 -10.03
C ASP A 4 6.30 7.98 -9.41
N ILE A 5 6.03 6.87 -10.09
CA ILE A 5 6.49 5.54 -9.68
C ILE A 5 8.01 5.46 -9.73
N GLU A 6 8.63 5.99 -10.78
CA GLU A 6 10.08 6.00 -10.91
C GLU A 6 10.79 6.84 -9.84
N LYS A 7 10.15 7.88 -9.31
CA LYS A 7 10.73 8.70 -8.24
C LYS A 7 10.67 8.06 -6.87
N THR A 8 9.64 7.27 -6.59
CA THR A 8 9.34 6.76 -5.25
C THR A 8 9.66 5.29 -5.05
N HIS A 9 9.87 4.52 -6.14
CA HIS A 9 10.11 3.08 -6.05
C HIS A 9 11.42 2.68 -6.73
N LEU A 10 12.02 1.59 -6.23
CA LEU A 10 13.11 0.92 -6.90
C LEU A 10 12.58 0.18 -8.13
N THR A 11 13.23 0.38 -9.26
CA THR A 11 12.98 -0.36 -10.50
C THR A 11 14.28 -1.08 -10.93
N PRO A 12 14.21 -2.13 -11.75
CA PRO A 12 15.41 -2.86 -12.19
C PRO A 12 16.48 -1.95 -12.81
N GLY A 13 16.07 -0.88 -13.50
CA GLY A 13 17.00 0.08 -14.13
C GLY A 13 17.70 1.05 -13.15
N ARG A 14 17.22 1.15 -11.92
CA ARG A 14 17.77 2.08 -10.90
C ARG A 14 18.68 1.40 -9.90
N ILE A 15 18.60 0.08 -9.76
CA ILE A 15 19.44 -0.69 -8.85
C ILE A 15 20.77 -0.98 -9.54
N ARG A 16 21.85 -0.33 -9.09
CA ARG A 16 23.18 -0.42 -9.71
C ARG A 16 24.22 -1.09 -8.83
N PHE A 17 24.05 -1.05 -7.52
CA PHE A 17 25.03 -1.51 -6.55
C PHE A 17 24.46 -2.53 -5.58
N CYS A 18 25.29 -3.49 -5.21
CA CYS A 18 24.95 -4.52 -4.25
C CYS A 18 24.80 -3.94 -2.85
N PRO A 19 23.67 -4.18 -2.14
CA PRO A 19 23.45 -3.66 -0.80
C PRO A 19 24.35 -4.32 0.27
N LEU A 20 24.98 -5.48 -0.06
CA LEU A 20 25.85 -6.17 0.89
C LEU A 20 27.31 -5.72 0.79
N CYS A 21 27.86 -5.53 -0.43
CA CYS A 21 29.28 -5.28 -0.60
C CYS A 21 29.61 -4.03 -1.43
N GLY A 22 28.60 -3.32 -1.94
CA GLY A 22 28.78 -2.09 -2.73
C GLY A 22 29.27 -2.29 -4.17
N GLN A 23 29.57 -3.52 -4.62
CA GLN A 23 29.97 -3.80 -6.00
C GLN A 23 28.80 -3.67 -6.96
N GLY A 24 29.10 -3.56 -8.27
CA GLY A 24 28.08 -3.44 -9.30
C GLY A 24 27.14 -4.64 -9.36
N LEU A 25 25.89 -4.39 -9.72
CA LEU A 25 24.90 -5.42 -10.07
C LEU A 25 24.77 -5.50 -11.58
N GLU A 26 24.74 -6.70 -12.13
CA GLU A 26 24.46 -6.96 -13.53
C GLU A 26 23.28 -7.92 -13.70
N ARG A 27 22.61 -7.84 -14.84
CA ARG A 27 21.47 -8.67 -15.13
C ARG A 27 21.93 -10.01 -15.69
N ARG A 28 21.72 -11.10 -14.94
CA ARG A 28 22.08 -12.48 -15.32
C ARG A 28 20.89 -13.42 -15.16
N ALA A 29 20.83 -14.44 -16.04
CA ALA A 29 19.88 -15.53 -15.87
C ALA A 29 20.25 -16.36 -14.63
N VAL A 30 19.27 -16.62 -13.76
CA VAL A 30 19.47 -17.35 -12.51
C VAL A 30 18.67 -18.66 -12.54
N PRO A 31 19.28 -19.82 -12.13
CA PRO A 31 18.53 -21.06 -11.97
C PRO A 31 17.42 -20.95 -10.91
N PRO A 32 16.34 -21.79 -10.97
CA PRO A 32 16.17 -22.91 -11.92
C PRO A 32 15.48 -22.53 -13.23
N ASP A 33 14.79 -21.39 -13.29
CA ASP A 33 13.91 -21.03 -14.42
C ASP A 33 14.57 -20.11 -15.46
N GLY A 34 15.80 -19.70 -15.22
CA GLY A 34 16.55 -18.83 -16.11
C GLY A 34 16.06 -17.39 -16.17
N ARG A 35 15.25 -16.96 -15.22
CA ARG A 35 14.81 -15.55 -15.16
C ARG A 35 15.99 -14.62 -14.94
N PRO A 36 16.00 -13.46 -15.63
CA PRO A 36 17.06 -12.49 -15.45
C PRO A 36 16.85 -11.72 -14.15
N GLU A 37 17.77 -11.87 -13.20
CA GLU A 37 17.83 -11.16 -11.93
C GLU A 37 19.07 -10.27 -11.83
N MET A 38 19.10 -9.37 -10.86
CA MET A 38 20.26 -8.51 -10.59
C MET A 38 21.26 -9.26 -9.70
N VAL A 39 22.41 -9.64 -10.25
CA VAL A 39 23.43 -10.44 -9.55
C VAL A 39 24.67 -9.59 -9.31
N CYS A 40 25.22 -9.67 -8.11
CA CYS A 40 26.44 -8.95 -7.73
C CYS A 40 27.65 -9.51 -8.44
N THR A 41 28.51 -8.63 -8.98
CA THR A 41 29.75 -8.99 -9.65
C THR A 41 30.88 -9.36 -8.68
N GLY A 42 30.71 -9.07 -7.38
CA GLY A 42 31.78 -9.26 -6.38
C GLY A 42 31.47 -10.30 -5.30
N CYS A 43 30.22 -10.57 -4.95
CA CYS A 43 29.85 -11.50 -3.89
C CYS A 43 28.73 -12.48 -4.25
N ASP A 44 28.34 -12.52 -5.53
CA ASP A 44 27.28 -13.38 -6.08
C ASP A 44 25.90 -13.23 -5.42
N PHE A 45 25.68 -12.19 -4.62
CA PHE A 45 24.39 -11.88 -4.05
C PHE A 45 23.36 -11.63 -5.16
N ILE A 46 22.20 -12.28 -5.07
CA ILE A 46 21.10 -12.09 -6.01
C ILE A 46 20.11 -11.14 -5.39
N TYR A 47 19.90 -9.99 -6.04
CA TYR A 47 18.88 -9.01 -5.64
C TYR A 47 17.55 -9.32 -6.30
N TYR A 48 16.65 -9.93 -5.56
CA TYR A 48 15.26 -10.13 -6.00
C TYR A 48 14.46 -8.86 -5.77
N LEU A 49 14.06 -8.21 -6.87
CA LEU A 49 13.17 -7.06 -6.78
C LEU A 49 11.72 -7.51 -6.64
N SER A 50 11.18 -7.37 -5.44
CA SER A 50 9.80 -7.73 -5.11
C SER A 50 8.93 -6.47 -4.96
N PRO A 51 7.61 -6.55 -5.22
CA PRO A 51 6.70 -5.47 -4.89
C PRO A 51 6.71 -5.24 -3.37
N LYS A 52 6.59 -3.99 -2.96
CA LYS A 52 6.36 -3.65 -1.55
C LYS A 52 4.94 -4.05 -1.16
N VAL A 53 4.77 -4.51 0.08
CA VAL A 53 3.44 -4.78 0.64
C VAL A 53 2.92 -3.50 1.28
N VAL A 54 1.69 -3.15 0.96
CA VAL A 54 0.89 -2.10 1.60
C VAL A 54 -0.26 -2.78 2.31
N ALA A 55 -0.54 -2.40 3.56
CA ALA A 55 -1.66 -2.88 4.33
C ALA A 55 -2.58 -1.73 4.71
N GLY A 56 -3.89 -1.94 4.60
CA GLY A 56 -4.86 -0.92 4.96
C GLY A 56 -6.19 -1.50 5.41
N THR A 57 -7.04 -0.64 5.92
CA THR A 57 -8.36 -1.04 6.40
C THR A 57 -9.46 -0.20 5.75
N ILE A 58 -10.66 -0.75 5.67
CA ILE A 58 -11.88 0.00 5.44
C ILE A 58 -12.68 0.01 6.75
N PRO A 59 -12.48 1.02 7.62
CA PRO A 59 -13.26 1.17 8.83
C PRO A 59 -14.69 1.52 8.47
N ALA A 60 -15.65 0.85 9.14
CA ALA A 60 -17.07 1.10 8.93
C ALA A 60 -17.80 1.27 10.27
N GLU A 61 -18.68 2.26 10.34
CA GLU A 61 -19.51 2.58 11.49
C GLU A 61 -20.80 3.24 11.03
N ASP A 62 -21.95 2.84 11.58
CA ASP A 62 -23.28 3.38 11.28
C ASP A 62 -23.60 3.48 9.77
N GLY A 63 -23.20 2.44 9.00
CA GLY A 63 -23.45 2.37 7.57
C GLY A 63 -22.57 3.31 6.72
N ARG A 64 -21.60 4.01 7.32
CA ARG A 64 -20.61 4.85 6.66
C ARG A 64 -19.25 4.18 6.68
N ILE A 65 -18.38 4.59 5.77
CA ILE A 65 -16.97 4.18 5.69
C ILE A 65 -16.07 5.36 5.91
N LEU A 66 -14.90 5.11 6.52
CA LEU A 66 -13.89 6.14 6.73
C LEU A 66 -12.98 6.22 5.51
N LEU A 67 -12.81 7.43 5.00
CA LEU A 67 -11.83 7.74 3.96
C LEU A 67 -10.88 8.84 4.44
N THR A 68 -9.65 8.79 3.95
CA THR A 68 -8.61 9.80 4.16
C THR A 68 -8.32 10.51 2.83
N ARG A 69 -8.07 11.83 2.85
CA ARG A 69 -7.60 12.55 1.67
C ARG A 69 -6.10 12.78 1.77
N ARG A 70 -5.38 12.38 0.75
CA ARG A 70 -3.93 12.40 0.73
C ARG A 70 -3.36 13.83 0.67
N ALA A 71 -2.43 14.15 1.60
CA ALA A 71 -1.65 15.38 1.58
C ALA A 71 -0.29 15.23 0.88
N ILE A 72 0.08 14.01 0.48
CA ILE A 72 1.39 13.69 -0.12
C ILE A 72 1.28 13.04 -1.50
N HIS A 73 2.36 13.08 -2.27
CA HIS A 73 2.48 12.33 -3.53
C HIS A 73 2.75 10.83 -3.28
N PRO A 74 2.32 9.95 -4.21
CA PRO A 74 1.50 10.23 -5.38
C PRO A 74 0.04 10.48 -5.03
N SER A 75 -0.73 11.03 -5.97
CA SER A 75 -2.18 11.26 -5.84
C SER A 75 -2.59 12.24 -4.73
N HIS A 76 -1.78 13.31 -4.53
CA HIS A 76 -2.14 14.42 -3.64
C HIS A 76 -3.56 14.94 -3.91
N GLY A 77 -4.34 15.18 -2.85
CA GLY A 77 -5.72 15.67 -2.91
C GLY A 77 -6.76 14.61 -3.27
N LYS A 78 -6.36 13.34 -3.45
CA LYS A 78 -7.26 12.23 -3.77
C LYS A 78 -7.62 11.43 -2.53
N TRP A 79 -8.77 10.75 -2.58
CA TRP A 79 -9.31 9.97 -1.49
C TRP A 79 -8.88 8.51 -1.52
N THR A 80 -8.63 7.94 -0.36
CA THR A 80 -8.34 6.51 -0.16
C THR A 80 -8.85 6.06 1.20
N PHE A 81 -8.78 4.76 1.49
CA PHE A 81 -8.87 4.23 2.84
C PHE A 81 -7.51 4.37 3.55
N PRO A 82 -7.45 4.40 4.90
CA PRO A 82 -6.20 4.46 5.64
C PRO A 82 -5.35 3.22 5.41
N GLY A 83 -4.03 3.43 5.21
CA GLY A 83 -3.08 2.34 5.01
C GLY A 83 -1.77 2.78 4.39
N GLY A 84 -0.70 2.04 4.72
CA GLY A 84 0.66 2.33 4.30
C GLY A 84 1.52 1.09 4.18
N TYR A 85 2.85 1.28 4.15
CA TYR A 85 3.80 0.19 3.96
C TYR A 85 3.91 -0.69 5.20
N VAL A 86 4.02 -2.00 4.95
CA VAL A 86 4.36 -2.98 5.98
C VAL A 86 5.85 -2.90 6.24
N ASP A 87 6.24 -2.73 7.50
CA ASP A 87 7.62 -2.64 7.92
C ASP A 87 8.31 -4.01 7.91
N TRP A 88 9.64 -4.00 7.85
CA TRP A 88 10.43 -5.22 7.94
C TRP A 88 10.17 -5.98 9.24
N GLY A 89 9.70 -7.23 9.11
CA GLY A 89 9.39 -8.09 10.25
C GLY A 89 8.04 -7.84 10.91
N GLU A 90 7.25 -6.89 10.40
CA GLU A 90 5.90 -6.60 10.88
C GLU A 90 4.88 -7.54 10.22
N PRO A 91 3.93 -8.14 10.97
CA PRO A 91 2.78 -8.85 10.39
C PRO A 91 1.86 -7.87 9.63
N VAL A 92 1.33 -8.32 8.50
CA VAL A 92 0.52 -7.48 7.59
C VAL A 92 -0.75 -6.94 8.25
N ASP A 93 -1.40 -7.73 9.09
CA ASP A 93 -2.59 -7.35 9.85
C ASP A 93 -2.27 -6.32 10.94
N VAL A 94 -1.12 -6.43 11.58
CA VAL A 94 -0.62 -5.44 12.56
C VAL A 94 -0.33 -4.12 11.87
N ALA A 95 0.32 -4.15 10.70
CA ALA A 95 0.57 -2.95 9.90
C ALA A 95 -0.73 -2.22 9.54
N ALA A 96 -1.77 -2.95 9.11
CA ALA A 96 -3.08 -2.36 8.78
C ALA A 96 -3.71 -1.63 9.96
N ILE A 97 -3.61 -2.18 11.17
CA ILE A 97 -4.11 -1.54 12.40
C ILE A 97 -3.28 -0.31 12.76
N ARG A 98 -1.94 -0.42 12.70
CA ARG A 98 -1.01 0.68 12.99
C ARG A 98 -1.24 1.86 12.06
N GLU A 99 -1.24 1.63 10.76
CA GLU A 99 -1.47 2.67 9.74
C GLU A 99 -2.82 3.37 9.92
N THR A 100 -3.87 2.59 10.21
CA THR A 100 -5.18 3.17 10.50
C THR A 100 -5.12 4.12 11.70
N TYR A 101 -4.43 3.72 12.76
CA TYR A 101 -4.29 4.57 13.95
C TYR A 101 -3.43 5.82 13.67
N GLU A 102 -2.31 5.66 12.97
CA GLU A 102 -1.37 6.75 12.65
C GLU A 102 -2.03 7.81 11.75
N GLU A 103 -2.79 7.38 10.75
CA GLU A 103 -3.44 8.30 9.81
C GLU A 103 -4.74 8.92 10.34
N THR A 104 -5.43 8.25 11.26
CA THR A 104 -6.80 8.68 11.65
C THR A 104 -7.03 8.89 13.14
N GLY A 105 -6.12 8.43 14.01
CA GLY A 105 -6.29 8.42 15.47
C GLY A 105 -7.31 7.39 15.98
N LEU A 106 -7.89 6.58 15.11
CA LEU A 106 -8.88 5.57 15.48
C LEU A 106 -8.24 4.22 15.77
N ARG A 107 -8.66 3.60 16.86
CA ARG A 107 -8.34 2.22 17.19
C ARG A 107 -9.37 1.29 16.56
N VAL A 108 -8.91 0.27 15.85
CA VAL A 108 -9.77 -0.64 15.10
C VAL A 108 -9.48 -2.10 15.43
N GLU A 109 -10.49 -2.94 15.21
CA GLU A 109 -10.39 -4.39 15.20
C GLU A 109 -10.67 -4.87 13.77
N LEU A 110 -9.85 -5.80 13.27
CA LEU A 110 -10.02 -6.34 11.93
C LEU A 110 -11.19 -7.32 11.88
N GLY A 111 -12.05 -7.18 10.87
CA GLY A 111 -13.21 -8.01 10.64
C GLY A 111 -13.00 -9.12 9.60
N GLY A 112 -11.90 -9.10 8.89
CA GLY A 112 -11.57 -10.06 7.82
C GLY A 112 -10.94 -9.41 6.60
N LEU A 113 -10.29 -10.25 5.79
CA LEU A 113 -9.67 -9.83 4.53
C LEU A 113 -10.76 -9.51 3.50
N ILE A 114 -10.67 -8.32 2.89
CA ILE A 114 -11.49 -7.94 1.72
C ILE A 114 -10.82 -8.48 0.46
N GLY A 115 -9.52 -8.25 0.31
CA GLY A 115 -8.78 -8.72 -0.84
C GLY A 115 -7.32 -8.30 -0.87
N VAL A 116 -6.63 -8.85 -1.88
CA VAL A 116 -5.26 -8.48 -2.24
C VAL A 116 -5.28 -7.92 -3.65
N TYR A 117 -4.80 -6.70 -3.82
CA TYR A 117 -4.86 -5.94 -5.08
C TYR A 117 -3.46 -5.69 -5.60
N SER A 118 -3.14 -6.28 -6.74
CA SER A 118 -1.88 -6.05 -7.45
C SER A 118 -2.15 -6.00 -8.95
N TYR A 119 -1.34 -5.21 -9.67
CA TYR A 119 -1.55 -4.97 -11.09
C TYR A 119 -0.24 -5.14 -11.85
N PRO A 120 -0.29 -5.58 -13.12
CA PRO A 120 0.91 -5.68 -13.95
C PRO A 120 1.70 -4.36 -13.98
N GLY A 121 2.99 -4.43 -13.65
CA GLY A 121 3.88 -3.27 -13.60
C GLY A 121 3.74 -2.38 -12.37
N ALA A 122 2.83 -2.69 -11.44
CA ALA A 122 2.73 -1.96 -10.18
C ALA A 122 3.81 -2.42 -9.19
N PRO A 123 4.47 -1.48 -8.48
CA PRO A 123 5.54 -1.80 -7.54
C PRO A 123 5.01 -2.19 -6.15
N VAL A 124 3.70 -2.35 -5.99
CA VAL A 124 3.04 -2.65 -4.70
C VAL A 124 2.01 -3.76 -4.84
N ALA A 125 1.82 -4.50 -3.75
CA ALA A 125 0.67 -5.37 -3.51
C ALA A 125 -0.07 -4.82 -2.29
N VAL A 126 -1.37 -4.52 -2.43
CA VAL A 126 -2.18 -3.87 -1.40
C VAL A 126 -3.09 -4.91 -0.76
N VAL A 127 -2.97 -5.11 0.54
CA VAL A 127 -3.79 -6.02 1.36
C VAL A 127 -4.79 -5.19 2.14
N VAL A 128 -6.08 -5.44 1.98
CA VAL A 128 -7.14 -4.61 2.59
C VAL A 128 -8.05 -5.44 3.45
N TYR A 129 -8.25 -4.96 4.68
CA TYR A 129 -9.11 -5.61 5.68
C TYR A 129 -10.38 -4.79 5.94
N ARG A 130 -11.47 -5.47 6.29
CA ARG A 130 -12.59 -4.86 6.99
C ARG A 130 -12.13 -4.45 8.37
N ALA A 131 -12.65 -3.34 8.89
CA ALA A 131 -12.37 -2.95 10.26
C ALA A 131 -13.60 -2.35 10.95
N ARG A 132 -13.69 -2.62 12.26
CA ARG A 132 -14.67 -2.03 13.17
C ARG A 132 -13.95 -1.07 14.11
N VAL A 133 -14.50 0.10 14.32
CA VAL A 133 -13.93 1.08 15.24
C VAL A 133 -14.19 0.65 16.69
N LEU A 134 -13.13 0.68 17.49
CA LEU A 134 -13.17 0.41 18.94
C LEU A 134 -13.19 1.70 19.76
N GLY A 135 -12.81 2.83 19.16
CA GLY A 135 -12.73 4.14 19.79
C GLY A 135 -11.54 4.93 19.27
N GLY A 136 -11.31 6.08 19.86
CA GLY A 136 -10.32 7.06 19.43
C GLY A 136 -10.99 8.38 19.06
N THR A 137 -10.19 9.35 18.67
CA THR A 137 -10.67 10.64 18.17
C THR A 137 -10.04 10.88 16.83
N ILE A 138 -10.85 11.24 15.83
CA ILE A 138 -10.33 11.54 14.50
C ILE A 138 -9.31 12.68 14.60
N THR A 139 -8.11 12.39 14.11
CA THR A 139 -7.01 13.33 13.92
C THR A 139 -6.49 13.18 12.50
N VAL A 140 -5.99 14.26 11.93
CA VAL A 140 -5.26 14.23 10.65
C VAL A 140 -3.77 14.14 10.95
N CYS A 141 -3.03 13.45 10.08
CA CYS A 141 -1.58 13.37 10.13
C CYS A 141 -0.95 14.21 9.00
N ASP A 142 0.37 14.27 8.95
CA ASP A 142 1.09 15.00 7.89
C ASP A 142 0.89 14.41 6.49
N GLU A 143 0.45 13.16 6.39
CA GLU A 143 0.18 12.46 5.13
C GLU A 143 -1.26 12.61 4.64
N CYS A 144 -2.17 13.09 5.50
CA CYS A 144 -3.59 13.27 5.23
C CYS A 144 -4.04 14.68 5.65
N ASP A 145 -4.80 15.36 4.82
CA ASP A 145 -5.37 16.68 5.15
C ASP A 145 -6.86 16.63 5.52
N GLN A 146 -7.53 15.50 5.26
CA GLN A 146 -8.91 15.24 5.67
C GLN A 146 -9.12 13.77 6.03
N VAL A 147 -9.99 13.53 7.02
CA VAL A 147 -10.49 12.22 7.41
C VAL A 147 -11.98 12.32 7.58
N GLU A 148 -12.78 11.60 6.78
CA GLU A 148 -14.23 11.76 6.74
C GLU A 148 -14.99 10.43 6.73
N TRP A 149 -16.12 10.42 7.42
CA TRP A 149 -17.13 9.37 7.32
C TRP A 149 -18.03 9.61 6.12
N VAL A 150 -17.95 8.72 5.13
CA VAL A 150 -18.62 8.84 3.84
C VAL A 150 -19.71 7.79 3.71
N ALA A 151 -20.93 8.19 3.34
CA ALA A 151 -21.98 7.24 3.01
C ALA A 151 -21.65 6.52 1.67
N PRO A 152 -22.10 5.28 1.47
CA PRO A 152 -21.80 4.52 0.25
C PRO A 152 -22.18 5.21 -1.07
N ASP A 153 -23.27 5.97 -1.08
CA ASP A 153 -23.76 6.75 -2.22
C ASP A 153 -23.00 8.05 -2.44
N ALA A 154 -22.28 8.53 -1.42
CA ALA A 154 -21.47 9.74 -1.45
C ALA A 154 -19.97 9.49 -1.71
N ILE A 155 -19.55 8.26 -1.99
CA ILE A 155 -18.15 7.96 -2.28
C ILE A 155 -17.70 8.72 -3.53
N PRO A 156 -16.57 9.48 -3.44
CA PRO A 156 -16.05 10.30 -4.53
C PRO A 156 -15.31 9.45 -5.57
N TRP A 157 -16.03 8.59 -6.30
CA TRP A 157 -15.47 7.59 -7.22
C TRP A 157 -14.50 8.17 -8.27
N ALA A 158 -14.73 9.40 -8.74
CA ALA A 158 -13.86 10.08 -9.72
C ALA A 158 -12.56 10.62 -9.08
N ASP A 159 -12.56 10.78 -7.77
CA ASP A 159 -11.47 11.36 -7.01
C ASP A 159 -10.74 10.34 -6.11
N LEU A 160 -10.93 9.05 -6.34
CA LEU A 160 -10.17 8.02 -5.66
C LEU A 160 -8.71 7.98 -6.14
N ALA A 161 -7.80 7.74 -5.19
CA ALA A 161 -6.36 7.85 -5.40
C ALA A 161 -5.79 6.77 -6.32
N PHE A 162 -6.28 5.51 -6.17
CA PHE A 162 -5.67 4.34 -6.82
C PHE A 162 -6.71 3.36 -7.36
N PRO A 163 -6.37 2.59 -8.39
CA PRO A 163 -7.23 1.49 -8.85
C PRO A 163 -7.53 0.46 -7.75
N SER A 164 -6.57 0.21 -6.84
CA SER A 164 -6.75 -0.66 -5.67
C SER A 164 -7.78 -0.11 -4.70
N THR A 165 -7.81 1.21 -4.48
CA THR A 165 -8.84 1.86 -3.65
C THR A 165 -10.23 1.62 -4.23
N THR A 166 -10.39 1.86 -5.55
CA THR A 166 -11.66 1.63 -6.24
C THR A 166 -12.11 0.18 -6.16
N ALA A 167 -11.20 -0.78 -6.38
CA ALA A 167 -11.51 -2.20 -6.35
C ALA A 167 -11.91 -2.66 -4.93
N ALA A 168 -11.12 -2.27 -3.91
CA ALA A 168 -11.38 -2.63 -2.52
C ALA A 168 -12.71 -2.08 -2.00
N LEU A 169 -13.05 -0.83 -2.33
CA LEU A 169 -14.33 -0.24 -1.94
C LEU A 169 -15.51 -0.96 -2.61
N ARG A 170 -15.38 -1.34 -3.87
CA ARG A 170 -16.42 -2.13 -4.56
C ARG A 170 -16.60 -3.51 -3.95
N ASP A 171 -15.51 -4.22 -3.64
CA ASP A 171 -15.56 -5.54 -3.00
C ASP A 171 -16.14 -5.43 -1.58
N PHE A 172 -15.77 -4.40 -0.83
CA PHE A 172 -16.34 -4.10 0.48
C PHE A 172 -17.86 -3.94 0.43
N LEU A 173 -18.36 -3.11 -0.49
CA LEU A 173 -19.80 -2.85 -0.66
C LEU A 173 -20.56 -4.07 -1.19
N ALA A 174 -19.91 -4.92 -1.98
CA ALA A 174 -20.48 -6.19 -2.44
C ALA A 174 -20.55 -7.29 -1.37
N GLY A 175 -20.02 -7.03 -0.17
CA GLY A 175 -20.03 -8.00 0.94
C GLY A 175 -18.96 -9.10 0.85
N ARG A 176 -17.95 -8.90 0.01
CA ARG A 176 -16.80 -9.82 -0.12
C ARG A 176 -15.83 -9.68 1.04
#